data_d81d37612d10856e9d91709098283211
#
_entry.id   d81d37612d10856e9d91709098283211
#
_cell.length_a   1.000
_cell.length_b   1.000
_cell.length_c   1.000
_cell.angle_alpha   90.00
_cell.angle_beta   90.00
_cell.angle_gamma   90.00
#
_symmetry.space_group_name_H-M   'P 1'
#
loop_
_entity.id
_entity.type
_entity.pdbx_description
1 polymer ?
#
loop_
_entity_poly.entity_id
_entity_poly.type
_entity_poly.pdbx_seq_one_letter_code
_entity_poly.pdbx_strand_id
1 'polypeptide(L)'
;MKKRKAARILNDLSMVFFLISSTVVAFLPIADREKHPAIAVLAGGIFWVGLLWGIFLYILSYQKIRNLKSYQNYRSVERIGALAPGSTKEGLIADIAFIPGFLVIILGTYVFNIPDPIMLVCMWITMVSFYGHFVLNGRVYKFLHKRKVIRYRKVKEESAEKNTQLKEGV
;
A
#
# COMPACT_ATOMS: atom_id res chain seq x y z
N MET A 1 -8.30 14.58 19.78
CA MET A 1 -6.94 14.66 19.21
C MET A 1 -6.07 13.43 19.49
N LYS A 2 -5.94 12.95 20.73
CA LYS A 2 -5.05 11.82 21.12
C LYS A 2 -5.31 10.53 20.32
N LYS A 3 -6.57 10.09 20.12
CA LYS A 3 -6.92 8.85 19.39
C LYS A 3 -6.45 8.88 17.92
N ARG A 4 -6.59 10.02 17.23
CA ARG A 4 -6.15 10.16 15.83
C ARG A 4 -4.61 10.10 15.70
N LYS A 5 -3.88 10.75 16.62
CA LYS A 5 -2.41 10.68 16.66
C LYS A 5 -1.93 9.24 16.87
N ALA A 6 -2.50 8.54 17.85
CA ALA A 6 -2.16 7.14 18.10
C ALA A 6 -2.48 6.22 16.91
N ALA A 7 -3.63 6.41 16.24
CA ALA A 7 -3.97 5.67 15.04
C ALA A 7 -2.99 5.93 13.89
N ARG A 8 -2.54 7.17 13.72
CA ARG A 8 -1.53 7.51 12.71
C ARG A 8 -0.21 6.78 12.96
N ILE A 9 0.28 6.80 14.21
CA ILE A 9 1.51 6.09 14.58
C ILE A 9 1.36 4.58 14.27
N LEU A 10 0.25 3.95 14.62
CA LEU A 10 0.02 2.54 14.32
C LEU A 10 -0.01 2.25 12.83
N ASN A 11 -0.61 3.13 12.03
CA ASN A 11 -0.62 2.98 10.57
C ASN A 11 0.79 3.14 9.97
N ASP A 12 1.58 4.10 10.45
CA ASP A 12 2.94 4.30 9.99
C ASP A 12 3.84 3.14 10.41
N LEU A 13 3.69 2.63 11.64
CA LEU A 13 4.38 1.43 12.12
C LEU A 13 4.03 0.19 11.30
N SER A 14 2.78 0.03 10.83
CA SER A 14 2.42 -1.10 9.98
C SER A 14 3.25 -1.14 8.69
N MET A 15 3.49 0.01 8.08
CA MET A 15 4.35 0.13 6.89
C MET A 15 5.82 -0.17 7.22
N VAL A 16 6.32 0.38 8.32
CA VAL A 16 7.72 0.19 8.73
C VAL A 16 8.00 -1.29 9.04
N PHE A 17 7.12 -1.96 9.79
CA PHE A 17 7.29 -3.39 10.09
C PHE A 17 7.29 -4.24 8.83
N PHE A 18 6.37 -4.00 7.90
CA PHE A 18 6.35 -4.74 6.66
C PHE A 18 7.59 -4.45 5.80
N LEU A 19 8.01 -3.19 5.72
CA LEU A 19 9.22 -2.81 4.98
C LEU A 19 10.46 -3.49 5.54
N ILE A 20 10.64 -3.48 6.86
CA ILE A 20 11.80 -4.13 7.51
C ILE A 20 11.78 -5.62 7.24
N SER A 21 10.65 -6.31 7.48
CA SER A 21 10.57 -7.76 7.30
C SER A 21 10.78 -8.17 5.84
N SER A 22 10.20 -7.47 4.88
CA SER A 22 10.40 -7.75 3.46
C SER A 22 11.84 -7.48 3.02
N THR A 23 12.48 -6.44 3.57
CA THR A 23 13.90 -6.13 3.29
C THR A 23 14.82 -7.23 3.84
N VAL A 24 14.62 -7.64 5.09
CA VAL A 24 15.40 -8.74 5.68
C VAL A 24 15.28 -10.01 4.85
N VAL A 25 14.07 -10.35 4.42
CA VAL A 25 13.84 -11.56 3.58
C VAL A 25 14.47 -11.44 2.21
N ALA A 26 14.38 -10.28 1.57
CA ALA A 26 14.94 -10.08 0.23
C ALA A 26 16.48 -10.15 0.22
N PHE A 27 17.12 -9.64 1.26
CA PHE A 27 18.58 -9.57 1.33
C PHE A 27 19.23 -10.68 2.18
N LEU A 28 18.44 -11.61 2.74
CA LEU A 28 19.01 -12.84 3.28
C LEU A 28 19.66 -13.67 2.16
N PRO A 29 20.90 -14.15 2.33
CA PRO A 29 21.66 -14.81 1.28
C PRO A 29 20.90 -15.98 0.67
N ILE A 30 20.55 -15.87 -0.63
CA ILE A 30 19.82 -16.93 -1.34
C ILE A 30 20.75 -18.07 -1.72
N ALA A 31 22.00 -17.77 -2.04
CA ALA A 31 22.99 -18.78 -2.38
C ALA A 31 23.12 -19.91 -1.36
N ASP A 32 22.73 -19.64 -0.11
CA ASP A 32 22.79 -20.64 0.96
C ASP A 32 21.45 -21.33 1.23
N ARG A 33 20.34 -20.92 0.58
CA ARG A 33 19.00 -21.50 0.86
C ARG A 33 18.91 -22.97 0.42
N GLU A 34 19.54 -23.33 -0.68
CA GLU A 34 19.59 -24.72 -1.14
C GLU A 34 20.48 -25.57 -0.24
N LYS A 35 21.58 -24.99 0.28
CA LYS A 35 22.52 -25.66 1.19
C LYS A 35 22.02 -25.71 2.64
N HIS A 36 21.23 -24.72 3.04
CA HIS A 36 20.76 -24.55 4.42
C HIS A 36 19.24 -24.30 4.46
N PRO A 37 18.40 -25.34 4.41
CA PRO A 37 16.95 -25.22 4.41
C PRO A 37 16.40 -24.45 5.64
N ALA A 38 17.13 -24.47 6.77
CA ALA A 38 16.77 -23.70 7.95
C ALA A 38 16.72 -22.18 7.69
N ILE A 39 17.59 -21.65 6.81
CA ILE A 39 17.60 -20.23 6.45
C ILE A 39 16.34 -19.87 5.63
N ALA A 40 15.91 -20.76 4.73
CA ALA A 40 14.68 -20.54 3.97
C ALA A 40 13.44 -20.53 4.88
N VAL A 41 13.37 -21.43 5.85
CA VAL A 41 12.29 -21.48 6.86
C VAL A 41 12.29 -20.22 7.72
N LEU A 42 13.47 -19.78 8.18
CA LEU A 42 13.63 -18.56 8.98
C LEU A 42 13.18 -17.32 8.18
N ALA A 43 13.62 -17.20 6.93
CA ALA A 43 13.22 -16.10 6.05
C ALA A 43 11.69 -16.06 5.85
N GLY A 44 11.08 -17.20 5.55
CA GLY A 44 9.63 -17.33 5.44
C GLY A 44 8.93 -16.94 6.75
N GLY A 45 9.44 -17.38 7.89
CA GLY A 45 8.93 -17.03 9.21
C GLY A 45 8.96 -15.50 9.46
N ILE A 46 10.08 -14.85 9.19
CA ILE A 46 10.26 -13.39 9.33
C ILE A 46 9.27 -12.65 8.43
N PHE A 47 9.11 -13.09 7.17
CA PHE A 47 8.15 -12.49 6.25
C PHE A 47 6.72 -12.57 6.78
N TRP A 48 6.26 -13.77 7.16
CA TRP A 48 4.91 -13.98 7.66
C TRP A 48 4.64 -13.22 8.96
N VAL A 49 5.58 -13.22 9.90
CA VAL A 49 5.46 -12.44 11.14
C VAL A 49 5.35 -10.95 10.83
N GLY A 50 6.19 -10.42 9.94
CA GLY A 50 6.13 -9.01 9.54
C GLY A 50 4.82 -8.63 8.83
N LEU A 51 4.33 -9.48 7.94
CA LEU A 51 3.06 -9.29 7.24
C LEU A 51 1.87 -9.30 8.22
N LEU A 52 1.77 -10.33 9.05
CA LEU A 52 0.68 -10.47 10.02
C LEU A 52 0.69 -9.34 11.05
N TRP A 53 1.87 -8.96 11.55
CA TRP A 53 2.02 -7.85 12.48
C TRP A 53 1.69 -6.51 11.82
N GLY A 54 2.10 -6.28 10.58
CA GLY A 54 1.72 -5.10 9.79
C GLY A 54 0.22 -4.99 9.62
N ILE A 55 -0.46 -6.07 9.22
CA ILE A 55 -1.92 -6.14 9.10
C ILE A 55 -2.60 -5.88 10.46
N PHE A 56 -2.10 -6.50 11.52
CA PHE A 56 -2.65 -6.30 12.87
C PHE A 56 -2.58 -4.83 13.32
N LEU A 57 -1.43 -4.17 13.14
CA LEU A 57 -1.27 -2.75 13.45
C LEU A 57 -2.19 -1.87 12.60
N TYR A 58 -2.38 -2.21 11.31
CA TYR A 58 -3.33 -1.51 10.45
C TYR A 58 -4.77 -1.64 10.94
N ILE A 59 -5.18 -2.84 11.35
CA ILE A 59 -6.51 -3.09 11.94
C ILE A 59 -6.69 -2.32 13.24
N LEU A 60 -5.69 -2.31 14.13
CA LEU A 60 -5.73 -1.51 15.37
C LEU A 60 -5.86 -0.01 15.08
N SER A 61 -5.14 0.49 14.06
CA SER A 61 -5.28 1.86 13.60
C SER A 61 -6.71 2.18 13.16
N TYR A 62 -7.31 1.31 12.34
CA TYR A 62 -8.70 1.44 11.92
C TYR A 62 -9.68 1.41 13.10
N GLN A 63 -9.52 0.48 14.04
CA GLN A 63 -10.40 0.38 15.22
C GLN A 63 -10.40 1.65 16.07
N LYS A 64 -9.25 2.34 16.19
CA LYS A 64 -9.15 3.60 16.94
C LYS A 64 -9.91 4.76 16.30
N ILE A 65 -10.14 4.74 14.99
CA ILE A 65 -10.79 5.83 14.25
C ILE A 65 -12.22 5.52 13.82
N ARG A 66 -12.60 4.25 13.67
CA ARG A 66 -13.90 3.83 13.10
C ARG A 66 -15.11 4.51 13.73
N ASN A 67 -15.07 4.77 15.06
CA ASN A 67 -16.16 5.38 15.81
C ASN A 67 -16.06 6.91 15.93
N LEU A 68 -15.07 7.54 15.30
CA LEU A 68 -14.96 9.00 15.29
C LEU A 68 -15.96 9.59 14.30
N LYS A 69 -16.82 10.52 14.75
CA LYS A 69 -17.77 11.24 13.88
C LYS A 69 -17.08 11.84 12.65
N SER A 70 -15.87 12.40 12.84
CA SER A 70 -15.07 12.95 11.73
C SER A 70 -14.64 11.91 10.69
N TYR A 71 -14.39 10.67 11.09
CA TYR A 71 -14.07 9.58 10.16
C TYR A 71 -15.33 9.07 9.46
N GLN A 72 -16.45 8.96 10.17
CA GLN A 72 -17.73 8.56 9.58
C GLN A 72 -18.19 9.57 8.52
N ASN A 73 -18.10 10.87 8.83
CA ASN A 73 -18.40 11.93 7.85
C ASN A 73 -17.44 11.88 6.65
N TYR A 74 -16.15 11.66 6.89
CA TYR A 74 -15.17 11.49 5.81
C TYR A 74 -15.54 10.29 4.92
N ARG A 75 -15.88 9.17 5.50
CA ARG A 75 -16.28 7.94 4.79
C ARG A 75 -17.56 8.13 3.96
N SER A 76 -18.53 8.90 4.45
CA SER A 76 -19.79 9.16 3.72
C SER A 76 -19.59 10.04 2.50
N VAL A 77 -18.60 10.94 2.53
CA VAL A 77 -18.28 11.86 1.41
C VAL A 77 -17.33 11.19 0.40
N GLU A 78 -16.48 10.26 0.84
CA GLU A 78 -15.54 9.59 -0.04
C GLU A 78 -16.22 8.47 -0.85
N ARG A 79 -16.63 8.78 -2.08
CA ARG A 79 -17.29 7.84 -3.01
C ARG A 79 -16.31 6.90 -3.71
N ILE A 80 -15.03 7.26 -3.79
CA ILE A 80 -14.00 6.44 -4.43
C ILE A 80 -13.65 5.27 -3.51
N GLY A 81 -13.66 4.06 -4.08
CA GLY A 81 -13.36 2.83 -3.35
C GLY A 81 -12.04 2.91 -2.58
N ALA A 82 -11.98 2.19 -1.46
CA ALA A 82 -10.82 2.17 -0.57
C ALA A 82 -9.50 1.78 -1.27
N LEU A 83 -9.58 1.12 -2.43
CA LEU A 83 -8.47 0.53 -3.16
C LEU A 83 -8.30 1.12 -4.57
N ALA A 84 -8.82 2.32 -4.84
CA ALA A 84 -8.62 2.94 -6.14
C ALA A 84 -7.15 3.27 -6.37
N PRO A 85 -6.51 2.73 -7.44
CA PRO A 85 -5.12 3.01 -7.75
C PRO A 85 -4.88 4.51 -7.91
N GLY A 86 -3.71 5.00 -7.46
CA GLY A 86 -3.32 6.40 -7.57
C GLY A 86 -4.21 7.37 -6.81
N SER A 87 -4.93 6.92 -5.77
CA SER A 87 -5.81 7.79 -4.99
C SER A 87 -5.04 8.75 -4.06
N THR A 88 -3.78 8.46 -3.76
CA THR A 88 -2.82 9.34 -3.06
C THR A 88 -1.54 9.46 -3.87
N LYS A 89 -0.72 10.48 -3.61
CA LYS A 89 0.58 10.61 -4.27
C LYS A 89 1.52 9.45 -3.93
N GLU A 90 1.56 9.09 -2.65
CA GLU A 90 2.38 7.99 -2.14
C GLU A 90 1.88 6.64 -2.69
N GLY A 91 0.56 6.45 -2.74
CA GLY A 91 -0.05 5.27 -3.34
C GLY A 91 0.20 5.17 -4.85
N LEU A 92 0.22 6.30 -5.55
CA LEU A 92 0.57 6.34 -6.98
C LEU A 92 2.02 5.89 -7.22
N ILE A 93 2.95 6.30 -6.36
CA ILE A 93 4.35 5.83 -6.45
C ILE A 93 4.43 4.32 -6.27
N ALA A 94 3.72 3.77 -5.28
CA ALA A 94 3.65 2.33 -5.07
C ALA A 94 3.04 1.60 -6.28
N ASP A 95 1.95 2.13 -6.85
CA ASP A 95 1.28 1.55 -8.02
C ASP A 95 2.18 1.56 -9.26
N ILE A 96 2.91 2.66 -9.49
CA ILE A 96 3.87 2.75 -10.60
C ILE A 96 5.06 1.81 -10.40
N ALA A 97 5.59 1.70 -9.18
CA ALA A 97 6.72 0.83 -8.88
C ALA A 97 6.36 -0.67 -8.96
N PHE A 98 5.10 -1.02 -8.72
CA PHE A 98 4.61 -2.39 -8.85
C PHE A 98 4.74 -2.94 -10.27
N ILE A 99 4.40 -2.13 -11.30
CA ILE A 99 4.34 -2.58 -12.69
C ILE A 99 5.69 -3.10 -13.20
N PRO A 100 6.79 -2.32 -13.18
CA PRO A 100 8.08 -2.81 -13.68
C PRO A 100 8.64 -3.97 -12.86
N GLY A 101 8.48 -3.95 -11.53
CA GLY A 101 8.91 -5.06 -10.68
C GLY A 101 8.21 -6.37 -11.03
N PHE A 102 6.90 -6.34 -11.22
CA PHE A 102 6.10 -7.50 -11.60
C PHE A 102 6.42 -7.99 -13.02
N LEU A 103 6.59 -7.07 -13.99
CA LEU A 103 6.96 -7.42 -15.36
C LEU A 103 8.33 -8.11 -15.43
N VAL A 104 9.32 -7.61 -14.68
CA VAL A 104 10.66 -8.22 -14.65
C VAL A 104 10.60 -9.63 -14.04
N ILE A 105 9.78 -9.87 -13.03
CA ILE A 105 9.59 -11.21 -12.46
C ILE A 105 9.00 -12.15 -13.50
N ILE A 106 7.93 -11.75 -14.21
CA ILE A 106 7.31 -12.59 -15.24
C ILE A 106 8.30 -12.87 -16.37
N LEU A 107 8.93 -11.84 -16.92
CA LEU A 107 9.86 -11.99 -18.02
C LEU A 107 11.09 -12.80 -17.62
N GLY A 108 11.61 -12.60 -16.41
CA GLY A 108 12.75 -13.34 -15.89
C GLY A 108 12.44 -14.81 -15.63
N THR A 109 11.20 -15.14 -15.27
CA THR A 109 10.79 -16.53 -15.02
C THR A 109 10.54 -17.30 -16.32
N TYR A 110 9.97 -16.66 -17.34
CA TYR A 110 9.44 -17.37 -18.51
C TYR A 110 10.18 -17.09 -19.83
N VAL A 111 10.92 -15.96 -19.93
CA VAL A 111 11.46 -15.50 -21.22
C VAL A 111 12.97 -15.31 -21.18
N PHE A 112 13.49 -14.68 -20.13
CA PHE A 112 14.89 -14.29 -20.03
C PHE A 112 15.55 -14.90 -18.80
N ASN A 113 16.82 -15.28 -18.94
CA ASN A 113 17.62 -15.71 -17.80
C ASN A 113 18.16 -14.45 -17.07
N ILE A 114 17.32 -13.86 -16.22
CA ILE A 114 17.69 -12.68 -15.45
C ILE A 114 18.50 -13.08 -14.20
N PRO A 115 19.62 -12.40 -13.90
CA PRO A 115 20.43 -12.70 -12.73
C PRO A 115 19.64 -12.63 -11.42
N ASP A 116 19.85 -13.61 -10.53
CA ASP A 116 19.15 -13.72 -9.24
C ASP A 116 19.11 -12.44 -8.40
N PRO A 117 20.20 -11.62 -8.28
CA PRO A 117 20.15 -10.37 -7.55
C PRO A 117 19.12 -9.38 -8.08
N ILE A 118 18.96 -9.31 -9.41
CA ILE A 118 17.96 -8.43 -10.04
C ILE A 118 16.55 -8.94 -9.77
N MET A 119 16.33 -10.25 -9.91
CA MET A 119 15.06 -10.89 -9.59
C MET A 119 14.63 -10.61 -8.16
N LEU A 120 15.55 -10.69 -7.21
CA LEU A 120 15.30 -10.41 -5.81
C LEU A 120 14.87 -8.96 -5.54
N VAL A 121 15.60 -8.02 -6.10
CA VAL A 121 15.26 -6.60 -5.97
C VAL A 121 13.86 -6.35 -6.55
N CYS A 122 13.55 -6.94 -7.70
CA CYS A 122 12.24 -6.82 -8.33
C CYS A 122 11.12 -7.47 -7.49
N MET A 123 11.36 -8.63 -6.90
CA MET A 123 10.44 -9.26 -5.97
C MET A 123 10.20 -8.39 -4.74
N TRP A 124 11.25 -7.83 -4.15
CA TRP A 124 11.15 -6.93 -3.02
C TRP A 124 10.33 -5.67 -3.36
N ILE A 125 10.64 -5.00 -4.49
CA ILE A 125 9.89 -3.83 -4.97
C ILE A 125 8.42 -4.21 -5.15
N THR A 126 8.13 -5.34 -5.78
CA THR A 126 6.75 -5.80 -6.03
C THR A 126 6.00 -6.04 -4.73
N MET A 127 6.60 -6.72 -3.75
CA MET A 127 5.98 -6.98 -2.44
C MET A 127 5.71 -5.70 -1.66
N VAL A 128 6.70 -4.80 -1.58
CA VAL A 128 6.57 -3.52 -0.87
C VAL A 128 5.53 -2.63 -1.54
N SER A 129 5.53 -2.58 -2.87
CA SER A 129 4.56 -1.82 -3.65
C SER A 129 3.14 -2.37 -3.51
N PHE A 130 2.98 -3.68 -3.52
CA PHE A 130 1.69 -4.34 -3.32
C PHE A 130 1.10 -4.00 -1.94
N TYR A 131 1.87 -4.17 -0.87
CA TYR A 131 1.43 -3.78 0.47
C TYR A 131 1.16 -2.28 0.56
N GLY A 132 2.04 -1.46 -0.03
CA GLY A 132 1.89 -0.02 -0.13
C GLY A 132 0.61 0.40 -0.84
N HIS A 133 0.23 -0.28 -1.93
CA HIS A 133 -1.03 -0.05 -2.62
C HIS A 133 -2.23 -0.11 -1.65
N PHE A 134 -2.33 -1.18 -0.87
CA PHE A 134 -3.46 -1.35 0.06
C PHE A 134 -3.46 -0.34 1.20
N VAL A 135 -2.30 -0.05 1.78
CA VAL A 135 -2.21 0.84 2.93
C VAL A 135 -2.29 2.31 2.51
N LEU A 136 -1.49 2.73 1.51
CA LEU A 136 -1.35 4.14 1.11
C LEU A 136 -2.55 4.66 0.32
N ASN A 137 -3.18 3.81 -0.51
CA ASN A 137 -4.45 4.15 -1.16
C ASN A 137 -5.67 3.91 -0.25
N GLY A 138 -5.47 3.33 0.93
CA GLY A 138 -6.53 3.01 1.88
C GLY A 138 -7.18 4.25 2.50
N ARG A 139 -8.48 4.16 2.83
CA ARG A 139 -9.23 5.24 3.49
C ARG A 139 -8.63 5.67 4.83
N VAL A 140 -8.06 4.71 5.57
CA VAL A 140 -7.43 4.96 6.87
C VAL A 140 -6.26 5.92 6.71
N TYR A 141 -5.35 5.62 5.79
CA TYR A 141 -4.19 6.45 5.51
C TYR A 141 -4.60 7.86 5.06
N LYS A 142 -5.49 7.97 4.08
CA LYS A 142 -6.00 9.24 3.55
C LYS A 142 -6.58 10.13 4.67
N PHE A 143 -7.41 9.55 5.53
CA PHE A 143 -8.00 10.28 6.65
C PHE A 143 -6.95 10.71 7.68
N LEU A 144 -6.02 9.83 8.05
CA LEU A 144 -5.00 10.11 9.07
C LEU A 144 -4.01 11.17 8.62
N HIS A 145 -3.59 11.12 7.36
CA HIS A 145 -2.60 12.04 6.77
C HIS A 145 -3.22 13.26 6.09
N LYS A 146 -4.56 13.45 6.18
CA LYS A 146 -5.28 14.56 5.54
C LYS A 146 -4.97 14.67 4.04
N ARG A 147 -4.72 13.54 3.37
CA ARG A 147 -4.41 13.55 1.93
C ARG A 147 -5.66 13.88 1.13
N LYS A 148 -5.52 14.79 0.16
CA LYS A 148 -6.55 15.07 -0.83
C LYS A 148 -6.57 13.89 -1.81
N VAL A 149 -7.75 13.36 -2.06
CA VAL A 149 -7.94 12.28 -3.05
C VAL A 149 -7.83 12.89 -4.44
N ILE A 150 -6.80 12.55 -5.18
CA ILE A 150 -6.50 13.15 -6.49
C ILE A 150 -7.67 12.94 -7.48
N ARG A 151 -8.25 11.74 -7.51
CA ARG A 151 -9.39 11.42 -8.39
C ARG A 151 -10.70 12.09 -7.98
N TYR A 152 -10.90 12.30 -6.69
CA TYR A 152 -12.14 12.94 -6.19
C TYR A 152 -12.26 14.38 -6.67
N ARG A 153 -11.14 15.09 -6.81
CA ARG A 153 -11.12 16.46 -7.30
C ARG A 153 -11.60 16.53 -8.76
N LYS A 154 -11.10 15.65 -9.63
CA LYS A 154 -11.52 15.60 -11.06
C LYS A 154 -13.00 15.28 -11.21
N VAL A 155 -13.49 14.24 -10.53
CA VAL A 155 -14.93 13.85 -10.62
C VAL A 155 -15.84 14.94 -10.09
N LYS A 156 -15.43 15.69 -9.06
CA LYS A 156 -16.22 16.80 -8.52
C LYS A 156 -16.21 18.02 -9.48
N GLU A 157 -15.08 18.32 -10.10
CA GLU A 157 -14.93 19.36 -11.09
C GLU A 157 -15.77 19.04 -12.34
N GLU A 158 -15.67 17.83 -12.88
CA GLU A 158 -16.48 17.35 -14.01
C GLU A 158 -18.00 17.32 -13.70
N SER A 159 -18.38 16.97 -12.48
CA SER A 159 -19.79 16.99 -12.06
C SER A 159 -20.32 18.41 -11.85
N ALA A 160 -19.48 19.33 -11.40
CA ALA A 160 -19.82 20.74 -11.25
C ALA A 160 -19.98 21.40 -12.63
N GLU A 161 -19.07 21.14 -13.57
CA GLU A 161 -19.14 21.63 -14.95
C GLU A 161 -20.40 21.14 -15.68
N LYS A 162 -20.73 19.83 -15.56
CA LYS A 162 -21.96 19.28 -16.13
C LYS A 162 -23.23 19.91 -15.55
N ASN A 163 -23.26 20.17 -14.24
CA ASN A 163 -24.40 20.82 -13.60
C ASN A 163 -24.53 22.30 -13.98
N THR A 164 -23.43 22.98 -14.30
CA THR A 164 -23.45 24.36 -14.79
C THR A 164 -23.95 24.42 -16.22
N GLN A 165 -23.48 23.54 -17.09
CA GLN A 165 -23.95 23.45 -18.48
C GLN A 165 -25.43 23.07 -18.58
N LEU A 166 -25.95 22.23 -17.69
CA LEU A 166 -27.39 21.91 -17.62
C LEU A 166 -28.25 23.07 -17.14
N LYS A 167 -27.70 24.02 -16.40
CA LYS A 167 -28.43 25.21 -15.94
C LYS A 167 -28.39 26.38 -16.95
N GLU A 168 -27.36 26.41 -17.79
CA GLU A 168 -27.20 27.44 -18.82
C GLU A 168 -27.87 27.06 -20.16
N GLY A 169 -28.29 25.80 -20.32
CA GLY A 169 -28.95 25.28 -21.51
C GLY A 169 -30.47 25.19 -21.40
N VAL A 170 -31.09 25.77 -20.35
CA VAL A 170 -32.53 25.97 -20.14
C VAL A 170 -32.82 27.45 -20.13
#